data_3a12b31707af2ad2b94e89eea1fad5d7
#
_entry.id   3a12b31707af2ad2b94e89eea1fad5d7
#
_cell.length_a   1.000
_cell.length_b   1.000
_cell.length_c   1.000
_cell.angle_alpha   90.00
_cell.angle_beta   90.00
_cell.angle_gamma   90.00
#
_symmetry.space_group_name_H-M   'P 1'
#
loop_
_entity.id
_entity.type
_entity.pdbx_description
1 polymer ?
#
loop_
_entity_poly.entity_id
_entity_poly.type
_entity_poly.pdbx_seq_one_letter_code
_entity_poly.pdbx_strand_id
1 'polypeptide(L)'
;MKKLFLTIFSFITVMLYSQKVDSNKIYTASYYAYNTTRYTASGQKFNNYGLTAAHKTLPFGTKVKVTNVNNGKSVVVTINDRGPFKKTPDFKYYSRVLDLAKGAFLKIASAGAGVIKIKYEILE
;
A
#
# COMPACT_ATOMS: atom_id res chain seq x y z
N MET A 1 38.70 2.87 9.66
CA MET A 1 37.45 2.70 10.44
C MET A 1 36.28 3.53 9.91
N LYS A 2 36.49 4.82 9.65
CA LYS A 2 35.42 5.66 9.09
C LYS A 2 34.89 5.14 7.74
N LYS A 3 35.77 4.56 6.92
CA LYS A 3 35.36 4.00 5.61
C LYS A 3 34.42 2.82 5.74
N LEU A 4 34.50 2.05 6.81
CA LEU A 4 33.65 0.90 7.05
C LEU A 4 32.20 1.31 7.30
N PHE A 5 31.98 2.37 8.07
CA PHE A 5 30.64 2.91 8.32
C PHE A 5 29.98 3.42 7.06
N LEU A 6 30.72 4.12 6.21
CA LEU A 6 30.22 4.63 4.93
C LEU A 6 29.80 3.49 4.02
N THR A 7 30.53 2.38 4.00
CA THR A 7 30.18 1.22 3.19
C THR A 7 28.87 0.58 3.65
N ILE A 8 28.65 0.43 4.95
CA ILE A 8 27.41 -0.11 5.51
C ILE A 8 26.23 0.78 5.16
N PHE A 9 26.40 2.09 5.28
CA PHE A 9 25.36 3.05 4.95
C PHE A 9 24.97 2.99 3.46
N SER A 10 25.93 2.86 2.57
CA SER A 10 25.68 2.70 1.13
C SER A 10 24.89 1.43 0.85
N PHE A 11 25.17 0.33 1.53
CA PHE A 11 24.43 -0.91 1.38
C PHE A 11 22.96 -0.75 1.77
N ILE A 12 22.67 -0.07 2.86
CA ILE A 12 21.30 0.22 3.30
C ILE A 12 20.56 1.05 2.23
N THR A 13 21.22 2.03 1.65
CA THR A 13 20.65 2.85 0.57
C THR A 13 20.27 1.99 -0.64
N VAL A 14 21.13 1.06 -1.05
CA VAL A 14 20.85 0.13 -2.14
C VAL A 14 19.63 -0.74 -1.83
N MET A 15 19.49 -1.23 -0.61
CA MET A 15 18.33 -2.01 -0.19
C MET A 15 17.03 -1.20 -0.29
N LEU A 16 17.05 0.09 0.02
CA LEU A 16 15.88 0.95 -0.15
C LEU A 16 15.50 1.11 -1.61
N TYR A 17 16.47 1.18 -2.52
CA TYR A 17 16.18 1.23 -3.96
C TYR A 17 15.43 0.01 -4.48
N SER A 18 15.64 -1.17 -3.90
CA SER A 18 14.92 -2.37 -4.31
C SER A 18 13.41 -2.30 -4.06
N GLN A 19 12.96 -1.35 -3.24
CA GLN A 19 11.54 -1.10 -2.95
C GLN A 19 10.90 -0.10 -3.92
N LYS A 20 11.64 0.40 -4.88
CA LYS A 20 11.16 1.42 -5.81
C LYS A 20 10.03 0.87 -6.69
N VAL A 21 8.95 1.64 -6.79
CA VAL A 21 7.77 1.32 -7.58
C VAL A 21 7.84 2.01 -8.94
N ASP A 22 7.40 1.32 -9.98
CA ASP A 22 7.19 1.94 -11.28
C ASP A 22 5.88 2.74 -11.25
N SER A 23 6.00 4.07 -11.15
CA SER A 23 4.85 4.97 -11.04
C SER A 23 4.04 5.09 -12.33
N ASN A 24 4.54 4.56 -13.45
CA ASN A 24 3.82 4.55 -14.74
C ASN A 24 3.00 3.29 -14.95
N LYS A 25 3.29 2.25 -14.18
CA LYS A 25 2.57 0.98 -14.30
C LYS A 25 1.21 1.06 -13.62
N ILE A 26 0.22 0.39 -14.21
CA ILE A 26 -1.12 0.28 -13.64
C ILE A 26 -1.20 -0.99 -12.81
N TYR A 27 -1.70 -0.84 -11.59
CA TYR A 27 -1.95 -1.91 -10.64
C TYR A 27 -3.42 -1.91 -10.25
N THR A 28 -3.81 -2.83 -9.40
CA THR A 28 -5.14 -2.83 -8.80
C THR A 28 -5.05 -2.71 -7.29
N ALA A 29 -6.08 -2.12 -6.72
CA ALA A 29 -6.27 -2.01 -5.28
C ALA A 29 -7.71 -2.35 -4.92
N SER A 30 -7.90 -2.89 -3.74
CA SER A 30 -9.20 -3.15 -3.14
C SER A 30 -9.24 -2.50 -1.76
N TYR A 31 -10.32 -2.74 -1.01
CA TYR A 31 -10.38 -2.31 0.38
C TYR A 31 -10.79 -3.46 1.28
N TYR A 32 -10.52 -3.30 2.57
CA TYR A 32 -10.94 -4.22 3.60
C TYR A 32 -11.52 -3.45 4.78
N ALA A 33 -12.44 -4.09 5.49
CA ALA A 33 -13.07 -3.54 6.67
C ALA A 33 -13.39 -4.68 7.63
N TYR A 34 -13.38 -4.37 8.91
CA TYR A 34 -13.70 -5.32 9.97
C TYR A 34 -14.76 -4.76 10.89
N ASN A 35 -15.68 -5.61 11.31
CA ASN A 35 -16.75 -5.24 12.25
C ASN A 35 -16.32 -5.26 13.70
N THR A 36 -15.18 -5.91 14.00
CA THR A 36 -14.67 -6.07 15.36
C THR A 36 -13.28 -5.45 15.48
N THR A 37 -12.86 -5.20 16.70
CA THR A 37 -11.52 -4.73 17.00
C THR A 37 -10.48 -5.77 16.51
N ARG A 38 -9.55 -5.32 15.70
CA ARG A 38 -8.48 -6.13 15.15
C ARG A 38 -7.18 -5.35 15.18
N TYR A 39 -6.08 -6.08 15.35
CA TYR A 39 -4.74 -5.51 15.21
C TYR A 39 -4.17 -5.84 13.84
N THR A 40 -3.49 -4.87 13.25
CA THR A 40 -2.77 -5.06 11.99
C THR A 40 -1.46 -5.83 12.22
N ALA A 41 -0.82 -6.25 11.15
CA ALA A 41 0.47 -6.94 11.23
C ALA A 41 1.56 -6.08 11.90
N SER A 42 1.45 -4.75 11.84
CA SER A 42 2.37 -3.83 12.52
C SER A 42 2.12 -3.71 14.02
N GLY A 43 1.05 -4.32 14.56
CA GLY A 43 0.67 -4.23 15.95
C GLY A 43 -0.26 -3.06 16.28
N GLN A 44 -0.63 -2.25 15.31
CA GLN A 44 -1.57 -1.15 15.48
C GLN A 44 -3.01 -1.65 15.46
N LYS A 45 -3.88 -0.99 16.23
CA LYS A 45 -5.32 -1.26 16.15
C LYS A 45 -5.85 -0.83 14.79
N PHE A 46 -6.57 -1.72 14.11
CA PHE A 46 -7.15 -1.39 12.81
C PHE A 46 -8.28 -0.37 12.94
N ASN A 47 -8.26 0.64 12.09
CA ASN A 47 -9.32 1.64 11.97
C ASN A 47 -9.86 1.62 10.53
N ASN A 48 -11.13 1.24 10.38
CA ASN A 48 -11.79 1.19 9.07
C ASN A 48 -11.74 2.53 8.32
N TYR A 49 -11.71 3.64 9.03
CA TYR A 49 -11.72 4.98 8.45
C TYR A 49 -10.35 5.64 8.44
N GLY A 50 -9.32 4.92 8.84
CA GLY A 50 -7.94 5.41 8.79
C GLY A 50 -7.41 5.52 7.36
N LEU A 51 -6.41 6.37 7.17
CA LEU A 51 -5.70 6.48 5.89
C LEU A 51 -4.52 5.50 5.89
N THR A 52 -4.84 4.23 5.88
CA THR A 52 -3.87 3.13 5.96
C THR A 52 -4.12 2.09 4.89
N ALA A 53 -3.13 1.24 4.66
CA ALA A 53 -3.23 0.17 3.69
C ALA A 53 -2.33 -1.01 4.06
N ALA A 54 -2.67 -2.16 3.50
CA ALA A 54 -1.84 -3.35 3.51
C ALA A 54 -1.04 -3.44 2.21
N HIS A 55 0.21 -3.85 2.33
CA HIS A 55 1.11 -4.17 1.22
C HIS A 55 1.97 -5.37 1.63
N LYS A 56 2.29 -6.24 0.66
CA LYS A 56 2.99 -7.50 0.97
C LYS A 56 4.39 -7.29 1.53
N THR A 57 5.11 -6.29 1.06
CA THR A 57 6.56 -6.17 1.33
C THR A 57 7.04 -4.79 1.76
N LEU A 58 6.32 -3.71 1.45
CA LEU A 58 6.77 -2.37 1.85
C LEU A 58 6.88 -2.25 3.36
N PRO A 59 7.94 -1.61 3.89
CA PRO A 59 8.10 -1.43 5.33
C PRO A 59 6.90 -0.73 5.96
N PHE A 60 6.56 -1.12 7.19
CA PHE A 60 5.54 -0.41 7.95
C PHE A 60 5.95 1.04 8.19
N GLY A 61 5.01 1.97 8.06
CA GLY A 61 5.27 3.39 8.14
C GLY A 61 5.53 4.05 6.79
N THR A 62 5.71 3.27 5.72
CA THR A 62 5.88 3.82 4.38
C THR A 62 4.66 4.61 3.96
N LYS A 63 4.87 5.83 3.48
CA LYS A 63 3.81 6.68 2.92
C LYS A 63 3.72 6.43 1.42
N VAL A 64 2.51 6.21 0.95
CA VAL A 64 2.24 5.89 -0.44
C VAL A 64 1.12 6.79 -0.96
N LYS A 65 1.36 7.48 -2.07
CA LYS A 65 0.31 8.22 -2.78
C LYS A 65 -0.34 7.27 -3.78
N VAL A 66 -1.63 7.08 -3.64
CA VAL A 66 -2.43 6.19 -4.48
C VAL A 66 -3.37 7.03 -5.33
N THR A 67 -3.35 6.83 -6.64
CA THR A 67 -4.19 7.57 -7.58
C THR A 67 -5.10 6.61 -8.32
N ASN A 68 -6.40 6.87 -8.27
CA ASN A 68 -7.39 6.16 -9.08
C ASN A 68 -7.26 6.62 -10.54
N VAL A 69 -6.91 5.71 -11.43
CA VAL A 69 -6.65 6.02 -12.84
C VAL A 69 -7.90 6.54 -13.55
N ASN A 70 -9.07 6.07 -13.16
CA ASN A 70 -10.32 6.41 -13.86
C ASN A 70 -10.83 7.82 -13.55
N ASN A 71 -10.58 8.35 -12.37
CA ASN A 71 -11.09 9.68 -11.97
C ASN A 71 -10.02 10.68 -11.56
N GLY A 72 -8.75 10.27 -11.48
CA GLY A 72 -7.64 11.13 -11.10
C GLY A 72 -7.57 11.48 -9.62
N LYS A 73 -8.48 10.99 -8.78
CA LYS A 73 -8.44 11.27 -7.34
C LYS A 73 -7.32 10.48 -6.67
N SER A 74 -6.69 11.09 -5.68
CA SER A 74 -5.58 10.47 -4.95
C SER A 74 -5.76 10.60 -3.44
N VAL A 75 -5.08 9.70 -2.74
CA VAL A 75 -5.01 9.69 -1.28
C VAL A 75 -3.63 9.22 -0.86
N VAL A 76 -3.11 9.77 0.23
CA VAL A 76 -1.86 9.30 0.84
C VAL A 76 -2.21 8.37 1.98
N VAL A 77 -1.64 7.17 1.94
CA VAL A 77 -1.85 6.14 2.97
C VAL A 77 -0.53 5.74 3.61
N THR A 78 -0.63 5.24 4.84
CA THR A 78 0.51 4.66 5.55
C THR A 78 0.38 3.14 5.54
N ILE A 79 1.44 2.44 5.16
CA ILE A 79 1.46 0.98 5.19
C ILE A 79 1.60 0.52 6.65
N ASN A 80 0.64 -0.26 7.13
CA ASN A 80 0.64 -0.80 8.49
C ASN A 80 0.17 -2.26 8.57
N ASP A 81 -0.05 -2.90 7.44
CA ASP A 81 -0.54 -4.28 7.42
C ASP A 81 0.04 -5.04 6.23
N ARG A 82 -0.08 -6.35 6.28
CA ARG A 82 0.33 -7.26 5.20
C ARG A 82 -0.84 -7.77 4.38
N GLY A 83 -2.08 -7.63 4.89
CA GLY A 83 -3.32 -8.04 4.24
C GLY A 83 -3.46 -9.53 4.06
N PRO A 84 -4.66 -9.99 3.79
CA PRO A 84 -4.86 -11.36 3.31
C PRO A 84 -4.61 -11.51 1.82
N PHE A 85 -4.76 -10.50 0.99
CA PHE A 85 -4.63 -10.57 -0.48
C PHE A 85 -5.18 -11.87 -1.06
N LYS A 86 -6.45 -12.14 -0.80
CA LYS A 86 -7.10 -13.37 -1.26
C LYS A 86 -6.97 -13.50 -2.77
N LYS A 87 -6.47 -14.65 -3.22
CA LYS A 87 -6.49 -14.99 -4.63
C LYS A 87 -7.92 -15.34 -4.99
N THR A 88 -8.54 -14.54 -5.84
CA THR A 88 -9.81 -14.89 -6.48
C THR A 88 -9.57 -15.13 -7.96
N PRO A 89 -10.39 -15.94 -8.63
CA PRO A 89 -10.24 -16.16 -10.07
C PRO A 89 -10.23 -14.86 -10.88
N ASP A 90 -10.98 -13.87 -10.43
CA ASP A 90 -11.11 -12.57 -11.09
C ASP A 90 -9.82 -11.74 -11.06
N PHE A 91 -8.90 -12.06 -10.15
CA PHE A 91 -7.62 -11.36 -10.02
C PHE A 91 -6.47 -12.07 -10.71
N LYS A 92 -6.76 -13.07 -11.49
CA LYS A 92 -5.76 -13.87 -12.21
C LYS A 92 -4.85 -13.00 -13.10
N TYR A 93 -5.38 -11.90 -13.62
CA TYR A 93 -4.69 -11.06 -14.59
C TYR A 93 -4.19 -9.74 -14.02
N TYR A 94 -4.53 -9.39 -12.79
CA TYR A 94 -4.16 -8.11 -12.20
C TYR A 94 -3.45 -8.34 -10.88
N SER A 95 -2.26 -7.76 -10.75
CA SER A 95 -1.55 -7.75 -9.47
C SER A 95 -2.24 -6.77 -8.53
N ARG A 96 -3.05 -7.28 -7.62
CA ARG A 96 -3.56 -6.48 -6.53
C ARG A 96 -2.41 -6.21 -5.57
N VAL A 97 -1.98 -4.95 -5.51
CA VAL A 97 -0.80 -4.56 -4.74
C VAL A 97 -1.13 -3.92 -3.42
N LEU A 98 -2.29 -3.28 -3.32
CA LEU A 98 -2.73 -2.56 -2.13
C LEU A 98 -4.12 -3.02 -1.73
N ASP A 99 -4.31 -3.14 -0.42
CA ASP A 99 -5.60 -3.35 0.21
C ASP A 99 -5.81 -2.17 1.16
N LEU A 100 -6.65 -1.23 0.75
CA LEU A 100 -6.84 0.02 1.48
C LEU A 100 -7.83 -0.18 2.62
N ALA A 101 -7.64 0.51 3.74
CA ALA A 101 -8.72 0.66 4.70
C ALA A 101 -9.90 1.33 3.99
N LYS A 102 -11.11 0.97 4.36
CA LYS A 102 -12.33 1.45 3.67
C LYS A 102 -12.39 2.97 3.59
N GLY A 103 -12.03 3.68 4.66
CA GLY A 103 -12.03 5.14 4.67
C GLY A 103 -11.07 5.75 3.64
N ALA A 104 -9.90 5.16 3.47
CA ALA A 104 -8.95 5.58 2.44
C ALA A 104 -9.52 5.34 1.03
N PHE A 105 -10.08 4.15 0.81
CA PHE A 105 -10.69 3.80 -0.47
C PHE A 105 -11.82 4.77 -0.86
N LEU A 106 -12.67 5.14 0.10
CA LEU A 106 -13.78 6.06 -0.16
C LEU A 106 -13.33 7.49 -0.52
N LYS A 107 -12.07 7.85 -0.27
CA LYS A 107 -11.52 9.13 -0.73
C LYS A 107 -11.32 9.17 -2.24
N ILE A 108 -11.16 8.02 -2.88
CA ILE A 108 -10.81 7.94 -4.31
C ILE A 108 -11.78 7.11 -5.14
N ALA A 109 -12.76 6.43 -4.52
CA ALA A 109 -13.71 5.58 -5.22
C ALA A 109 -14.99 5.40 -4.40
N SER A 110 -16.01 4.83 -5.01
CA SER A 110 -17.21 4.38 -4.28
C SER A 110 -17.02 2.95 -3.79
N ALA A 111 -17.68 2.59 -2.68
CA ALA A 111 -17.59 1.25 -2.12
C ALA A 111 -18.02 0.17 -3.13
N GLY A 112 -19.00 0.46 -3.97
CA GLY A 112 -19.51 -0.47 -4.99
C GLY A 112 -18.49 -0.81 -6.08
N ALA A 113 -17.46 -0.01 -6.26
CA ALA A 113 -16.40 -0.31 -7.22
C ALA A 113 -15.59 -1.55 -6.85
N GLY A 114 -15.42 -1.82 -5.54
CA GLY A 114 -14.75 -3.01 -5.02
C GLY A 114 -13.26 -3.07 -5.32
N VAL A 115 -12.89 -3.15 -6.58
CA VAL A 115 -11.50 -3.17 -7.06
C VAL A 115 -11.34 -2.06 -8.10
N ILE A 116 -10.27 -1.31 -7.99
CA ILE A 116 -9.99 -0.18 -8.89
C ILE A 116 -8.59 -0.29 -9.48
N LYS A 117 -8.42 0.33 -10.65
CA LYS A 117 -7.10 0.51 -11.27
C LYS A 117 -6.43 1.72 -10.67
N ILE A 118 -5.18 1.56 -10.28
CA ILE A 118 -4.40 2.61 -9.61
C ILE A 118 -3.02 2.76 -10.20
N LYS A 119 -2.45 3.93 -9.99
CA LYS A 119 -1.00 4.15 -9.96
C LYS A 119 -0.64 4.50 -8.52
N TYR A 120 0.56 4.14 -8.10
CA TYR A 120 1.02 4.52 -6.76
C TYR A 120 2.50 4.84 -6.75
N GLU A 121 2.87 5.69 -5.83
CA GLU A 121 4.28 6.08 -5.64
C GLU A 121 4.60 6.15 -4.16
N ILE A 122 5.83 5.82 -3.82
CA ILE A 122 6.34 5.90 -2.46
C ILE A 122 6.78 7.35 -2.21
N LEU A 123 6.29 7.93 -1.12
CA LEU A 123 6.69 9.25 -0.66
C LEU A 123 7.78 9.11 0.41
N GLU A 124 8.74 9.97 0.35
CA GLU A 124 9.80 10.04 1.35
C GLU A 124 9.42 10.85 2.56
#